data_9aa59ff0c1709055bc062db519705827
#
_entry.id   9aa59ff0c1709055bc062db519705827
#
_cell.length_a   1.000
_cell.length_b   1.000
_cell.length_c   1.000
_cell.angle_alpha   90.00
_cell.angle_beta   90.00
_cell.angle_gamma   90.00
#
_symmetry.space_group_name_H-M   'P 1'
#
loop_
_entity.id
_entity.type
_entity.pdbx_description
1 polymer ?
#
loop_
_entity_poly.entity_id
_entity_poly.type
_entity_poly.pdbx_seq_one_letter_code
_entity_poly.pdbx_strand_id
1 'polypeptide(L)'
;MWRGFGVLLLMLLLLSSNVWARTDTLLYPLKNIPLLSGNFGELRATHLHSGLDFKTEGREGLPVICVKEGVVARVKVSATGYGNALYLEHEGGITTVYAHLSRFSPRVAKVVRNIQYNKESFEVDENMLGYELRFHAGDTIAYSGNTGSSGGPHLHFEVRDTKTEHVLNPLRFLSVKDQTGPNVRGVYVYPVSNEGLRTSPYRVEVKNTGNRVFRGGRVCVPAGRVGIGVQSDDYMKDSWNKLGVYDLSVSANGREVFKMIMNELSFDQTFLVNELKDFHHYRDSRLVYLTFGNYQEQLLSVCNQDRGFILVEKDSVVDVVVDLSDINGNRSKIMFQLWGKFPSLEWGLAEGEKLLMNHQSDSLKKGKYTLWLEADALSHPFVCKSVVYSCVRDSVETIEVFSTGKQIYPLMKSARLQVSGKFPEKSVICLLEKNKRFSALKTRWTEEGLEASSRVLGEYTVRQDTIAPVILYMGRAGRKIRFRIADDLSGISSYRVEVNGKWCLFTYDAKNRLLEGNINEPVFVKGKNRLVLKVEDAVKNIAIFETDIYKK
;
A
#
# COMPACT_ATOMS: atom_id res chain seq x y z
N MET A 1 21.47 42.28 -47.85
CA MET A 1 20.93 40.91 -47.78
C MET A 1 21.39 40.27 -46.47
N TRP A 2 20.61 40.36 -45.42
CA TRP A 2 20.72 39.53 -44.22
C TRP A 2 19.61 39.98 -43.24
N ARG A 3 18.40 39.51 -43.42
CA ARG A 3 17.30 39.56 -42.46
C ARG A 3 16.49 38.29 -42.73
N GLY A 4 16.53 37.32 -41.83
CA GLY A 4 15.64 36.17 -41.99
C GLY A 4 16.06 34.90 -41.23
N PHE A 5 16.68 35.00 -40.05
CA PHE A 5 17.00 33.80 -39.22
C PHE A 5 16.62 33.92 -37.73
N GLY A 6 15.77 34.90 -37.40
CA GLY A 6 15.44 35.18 -35.99
C GLY A 6 14.06 34.69 -35.50
N VAL A 7 13.23 34.09 -36.36
CA VAL A 7 11.81 33.80 -36.01
C VAL A 7 11.50 32.31 -35.87
N LEU A 8 12.40 31.42 -36.29
CA LEU A 8 12.13 29.95 -36.25
C LEU A 8 12.57 29.26 -34.96
N LEU A 9 13.29 29.93 -34.05
CA LEU A 9 13.76 29.34 -32.77
C LEU A 9 12.84 29.62 -31.57
N LEU A 10 11.82 30.47 -31.73
CA LEU A 10 10.87 30.81 -30.66
C LEU A 10 9.58 29.95 -30.68
N MET A 11 9.39 29.12 -31.71
CA MET A 11 8.19 28.28 -31.87
C MET A 11 8.38 26.81 -31.41
N LEU A 12 9.58 26.40 -31.01
CA LEU A 12 9.90 25.03 -30.57
C LEU A 12 9.97 24.86 -29.05
N LEU A 13 9.76 25.91 -28.27
CA LEU A 13 9.75 25.88 -26.79
C LEU A 13 8.36 25.94 -26.15
N LEU A 14 7.29 25.83 -26.96
CA LEU A 14 5.89 25.87 -26.47
C LEU A 14 5.14 24.53 -26.60
N LEU A 15 5.84 23.41 -26.81
CA LEU A 15 5.17 22.11 -27.03
C LEU A 15 5.48 21.06 -25.95
N SER A 16 5.73 21.45 -24.69
CA SER A 16 5.83 20.47 -23.60
C SER A 16 5.19 20.91 -22.28
N SER A 17 4.09 21.64 -22.34
CA SER A 17 3.15 21.67 -21.23
C SER A 17 1.88 20.97 -21.68
N ASN A 18 1.80 19.66 -21.51
CA ASN A 18 0.52 18.96 -21.46
C ASN A 18 -0.24 19.44 -20.23
N VAL A 19 -0.73 20.68 -20.30
CA VAL A 19 -1.80 21.16 -19.44
C VAL A 19 -3.03 20.37 -19.87
N TRP A 20 -3.29 19.26 -19.21
CA TRP A 20 -4.59 18.62 -19.27
C TRP A 20 -5.61 19.63 -18.76
N ALA A 21 -6.17 20.41 -19.66
CA ALA A 21 -7.28 21.29 -19.35
C ALA A 21 -8.40 20.39 -18.79
N ARG A 22 -8.90 20.76 -17.62
CA ARG A 22 -10.02 20.15 -16.91
C ARG A 22 -11.28 20.22 -17.77
N THR A 23 -11.51 19.23 -18.66
CA THR A 23 -12.58 19.29 -19.65
C THR A 23 -13.76 18.36 -19.36
N ASP A 24 -13.64 17.37 -18.45
CA ASP A 24 -14.73 16.45 -18.15
C ASP A 24 -14.95 16.34 -16.63
N THR A 25 -16.02 16.95 -16.14
CA THR A 25 -16.45 16.75 -14.75
C THR A 25 -17.18 15.42 -14.65
N LEU A 26 -16.61 14.48 -13.88
CA LEU A 26 -17.26 13.20 -13.58
C LEU A 26 -18.39 13.42 -12.54
N LEU A 27 -19.42 12.60 -12.60
CA LEU A 27 -20.41 12.50 -11.51
C LEU A 27 -19.75 11.91 -10.27
N TYR A 28 -20.30 12.20 -9.10
CA TYR A 28 -19.88 11.49 -7.88
C TYR A 28 -20.32 10.03 -7.95
N PRO A 29 -19.46 9.07 -7.56
CA PRO A 29 -19.81 7.66 -7.63
C PRO A 29 -20.87 7.21 -6.62
N LEU A 30 -21.17 8.04 -5.62
CA LEU A 30 -22.25 7.87 -4.64
C LEU A 30 -23.16 9.10 -4.64
N LYS A 31 -24.46 8.91 -4.32
CA LYS A 31 -25.45 10.01 -4.28
C LYS A 31 -25.46 10.80 -2.98
N ASN A 32 -24.74 10.36 -1.95
CA ASN A 32 -24.60 11.07 -0.67
C ASN A 32 -23.54 12.16 -0.73
N ILE A 33 -23.42 12.95 0.35
CA ILE A 33 -22.39 14.00 0.48
C ILE A 33 -20.98 13.35 0.34
N PRO A 34 -20.09 13.87 -0.52
CA PRO A 34 -18.80 13.26 -0.82
C PRO A 34 -17.77 13.53 0.30
N LEU A 35 -17.94 12.87 1.44
CA LEU A 35 -16.94 12.88 2.51
C LEU A 35 -15.93 11.76 2.29
N LEU A 36 -14.64 12.08 2.47
CA LEU A 36 -13.55 11.13 2.31
C LEU A 36 -13.09 10.55 3.65
N SER A 37 -12.70 9.30 3.63
CA SER A 37 -11.94 8.62 4.69
C SER A 37 -10.47 8.39 4.31
N GLY A 38 -10.10 8.57 3.05
CA GLY A 38 -8.74 8.56 2.51
C GLY A 38 -8.69 9.28 1.18
N ASN A 39 -7.59 9.97 0.89
CA ASN A 39 -7.37 10.68 -0.36
C ASN A 39 -6.24 10.07 -1.19
N PHE A 40 -6.13 10.53 -2.46
CA PHE A 40 -5.11 10.10 -3.39
C PHE A 40 -3.70 10.48 -2.90
N GLY A 41 -2.73 9.56 -3.05
CA GLY A 41 -1.35 9.77 -2.65
C GLY A 41 -1.09 9.67 -1.14
N GLU A 42 -2.09 9.35 -0.33
CA GLU A 42 -1.89 9.13 1.12
C GLU A 42 -0.87 8.01 1.36
N LEU A 43 0.10 8.25 2.25
CA LEU A 43 1.14 7.29 2.59
C LEU A 43 0.56 6.14 3.43
N ARG A 44 0.36 4.99 2.83
CA ARG A 44 -0.08 3.75 3.50
C ARG A 44 1.12 2.94 4.01
N ALA A 45 0.86 1.81 4.66
CA ALA A 45 1.93 0.97 5.22
C ALA A 45 2.93 0.48 4.15
N THR A 46 2.45 0.06 2.99
CA THR A 46 3.23 -0.61 1.94
C THR A 46 3.14 0.05 0.57
N HIS A 47 2.26 1.03 0.37
CA HIS A 47 2.01 1.66 -0.93
C HIS A 47 1.45 3.08 -0.74
N LEU A 48 1.45 3.86 -1.81
CA LEU A 48 0.69 5.11 -1.92
C LEU A 48 -0.76 4.78 -2.26
N HIS A 49 -1.70 5.49 -1.64
CA HIS A 49 -3.12 5.27 -1.88
C HIS A 49 -3.50 5.68 -3.31
N SER A 50 -4.02 4.74 -4.08
CA SER A 50 -4.28 4.90 -5.52
C SER A 50 -5.60 5.58 -5.87
N GLY A 51 -6.42 6.00 -4.88
CA GLY A 51 -7.74 6.53 -5.17
C GLY A 51 -8.29 7.43 -4.08
N LEU A 52 -9.61 7.51 -4.06
CA LEU A 52 -10.38 8.15 -2.99
C LEU A 52 -11.21 7.10 -2.26
N ASP A 53 -11.22 7.14 -0.96
CA ASP A 53 -12.10 6.32 -0.13
C ASP A 53 -13.32 7.16 0.29
N PHE A 54 -14.46 6.97 -0.38
CA PHE A 54 -15.72 7.65 -0.06
C PHE A 54 -16.42 6.98 1.12
N LYS A 55 -16.79 7.77 2.13
CA LYS A 55 -17.57 7.30 3.27
C LYS A 55 -18.96 6.82 2.84
N THR A 56 -19.40 5.72 3.44
CA THR A 56 -20.73 5.11 3.21
C THR A 56 -21.59 5.11 4.47
N GLU A 57 -21.37 6.07 5.37
CA GLU A 57 -22.09 6.20 6.64
C GLU A 57 -21.96 4.94 7.53
N GLY A 58 -20.81 4.22 7.41
CA GLY A 58 -20.55 2.98 8.15
C GLY A 58 -21.37 1.77 7.70
N ARG A 59 -22.04 1.83 6.54
CA ARG A 59 -22.90 0.75 6.03
C ARG A 59 -22.53 0.32 4.61
N GLU A 60 -22.86 -0.91 4.30
CA GLU A 60 -22.76 -1.48 2.97
C GLU A 60 -24.07 -1.31 2.17
N GLY A 61 -24.02 -1.48 0.86
CA GLY A 61 -25.19 -1.58 0.01
C GLY A 61 -25.71 -0.26 -0.56
N LEU A 62 -24.98 0.86 -0.41
CA LEU A 62 -25.33 2.09 -1.11
C LEU A 62 -25.14 1.92 -2.61
N PRO A 63 -26.07 2.41 -3.47
CA PRO A 63 -25.91 2.35 -4.91
C PRO A 63 -24.67 3.09 -5.36
N VAL A 64 -23.80 2.40 -6.12
CA VAL A 64 -22.65 2.95 -6.82
C VAL A 64 -23.04 3.20 -8.26
N ILE A 65 -22.84 4.42 -8.73
CA ILE A 65 -23.25 4.83 -10.06
C ILE A 65 -22.08 4.97 -11.04
N CYS A 66 -22.36 4.77 -12.30
CA CYS A 66 -21.47 5.07 -13.40
C CYS A 66 -21.23 6.59 -13.47
N VAL A 67 -19.98 7.03 -13.32
CA VAL A 67 -19.63 8.46 -13.21
C VAL A 67 -19.65 9.18 -14.58
N LYS A 68 -19.50 8.45 -15.67
CA LYS A 68 -19.53 8.87 -17.06
C LYS A 68 -19.94 7.67 -17.90
N GLU A 69 -20.59 7.87 -19.05
CA GLU A 69 -20.91 6.74 -19.95
C GLU A 69 -19.67 5.90 -20.25
N GLY A 70 -19.80 4.57 -20.18
CA GLY A 70 -18.67 3.67 -20.38
C GLY A 70 -19.05 2.21 -20.52
N VAL A 71 -18.04 1.39 -20.80
CA VAL A 71 -18.15 -0.05 -20.99
C VAL A 71 -17.35 -0.75 -19.88
N VAL A 72 -17.91 -1.81 -19.31
CA VAL A 72 -17.18 -2.64 -18.35
C VAL A 72 -16.02 -3.32 -19.07
N ALA A 73 -14.79 -2.91 -18.72
CA ALA A 73 -13.57 -3.45 -19.32
C ALA A 73 -13.02 -4.66 -18.56
N ARG A 74 -13.15 -4.65 -17.23
CA ARG A 74 -12.62 -5.72 -16.38
C ARG A 74 -13.47 -5.89 -15.12
N VAL A 75 -13.57 -7.12 -14.64
CA VAL A 75 -14.14 -7.46 -13.32
C VAL A 75 -13.14 -8.26 -12.53
N LYS A 76 -12.99 -7.92 -11.26
CA LYS A 76 -12.18 -8.67 -10.31
C LYS A 76 -13.03 -9.07 -9.09
N VAL A 77 -12.91 -10.33 -8.69
CA VAL A 77 -13.45 -10.88 -7.44
C VAL A 77 -12.31 -11.58 -6.73
N SER A 78 -11.97 -11.14 -5.52
CA SER A 78 -10.86 -11.71 -4.75
C SER A 78 -11.16 -11.68 -3.26
N ALA A 79 -10.59 -12.63 -2.51
CA ALA A 79 -10.67 -12.65 -1.04
C ALA A 79 -9.85 -11.53 -0.38
N THR A 80 -8.90 -10.93 -1.11
CA THR A 80 -7.96 -9.90 -0.64
C THR A 80 -7.89 -8.69 -1.60
N GLY A 81 -7.06 -7.70 -1.30
CA GLY A 81 -6.85 -6.53 -2.14
C GLY A 81 -8.15 -5.75 -2.33
N TYR A 82 -8.51 -5.46 -3.59
CA TYR A 82 -9.73 -4.71 -3.95
C TYR A 82 -11.05 -5.46 -3.67
N GLY A 83 -11.00 -6.75 -3.34
CA GLY A 83 -12.22 -7.55 -3.18
C GLY A 83 -13.01 -7.66 -4.48
N ASN A 84 -14.29 -7.29 -4.45
CA ASN A 84 -15.10 -7.14 -5.67
C ASN A 84 -14.81 -5.77 -6.27
N ALA A 85 -14.27 -5.75 -7.49
CA ALA A 85 -13.95 -4.52 -8.21
C ALA A 85 -14.48 -4.54 -9.64
N LEU A 86 -14.88 -3.36 -10.11
CA LEU A 86 -15.42 -3.12 -11.44
C LEU A 86 -14.61 -2.01 -12.11
N TYR A 87 -14.18 -2.24 -13.36
CA TYR A 87 -13.41 -1.31 -14.17
C TYR A 87 -14.24 -0.91 -15.38
N LEU A 88 -14.43 0.38 -15.60
CA LEU A 88 -15.14 0.93 -16.75
C LEU A 88 -14.21 1.80 -17.59
N GLU A 89 -14.10 1.48 -18.87
CA GLU A 89 -13.47 2.36 -19.84
C GLU A 89 -14.47 3.39 -20.36
N HIS A 90 -14.00 4.63 -20.50
CA HIS A 90 -14.78 5.78 -20.94
C HIS A 90 -14.16 6.42 -22.18
N GLU A 91 -14.99 7.11 -22.94
CA GLU A 91 -14.49 7.97 -24.00
C GLU A 91 -13.57 9.06 -23.42
N GLY A 92 -12.46 9.35 -24.13
CA GLY A 92 -11.42 10.27 -23.64
C GLY A 92 -10.23 9.58 -22.98
N GLY A 93 -10.14 8.24 -23.01
CA GLY A 93 -8.96 7.48 -22.62
C GLY A 93 -8.76 7.35 -21.11
N ILE A 94 -9.83 7.41 -20.33
CA ILE A 94 -9.81 7.18 -18.89
C ILE A 94 -10.56 5.90 -18.52
N THR A 95 -10.07 5.21 -17.51
CA THR A 95 -10.71 4.05 -16.87
C THR A 95 -11.03 4.39 -15.44
N THR A 96 -12.27 4.14 -15.00
CA THR A 96 -12.64 4.27 -13.58
C THR A 96 -12.71 2.91 -12.91
N VAL A 97 -12.25 2.86 -11.64
CA VAL A 97 -12.26 1.64 -10.83
C VAL A 97 -13.09 1.87 -9.58
N TYR A 98 -13.97 0.91 -9.31
CA TYR A 98 -14.86 0.90 -8.14
C TYR A 98 -14.56 -0.38 -7.37
N ALA A 99 -14.08 -0.27 -6.13
CA ALA A 99 -13.63 -1.42 -5.36
C ALA A 99 -14.31 -1.55 -4.00
N HIS A 100 -14.01 -2.64 -3.31
CA HIS A 100 -14.61 -3.09 -2.05
C HIS A 100 -16.13 -3.29 -2.11
N LEU A 101 -16.66 -3.56 -3.32
CA LEU A 101 -18.10 -3.68 -3.58
C LEU A 101 -18.71 -4.88 -2.84
N SER A 102 -19.92 -4.72 -2.28
CA SER A 102 -20.67 -5.82 -1.69
C SER A 102 -21.28 -6.74 -2.75
N ARG A 103 -21.72 -6.16 -3.88
CA ARG A 103 -22.27 -6.88 -5.03
C ARG A 103 -22.27 -6.00 -6.27
N PHE A 104 -22.28 -6.63 -7.42
CA PHE A 104 -22.46 -5.98 -8.73
C PHE A 104 -23.95 -5.76 -9.03
N SER A 105 -24.24 -4.93 -10.04
CA SER A 105 -25.59 -4.82 -10.62
C SER A 105 -26.05 -6.16 -11.18
N PRO A 106 -27.36 -6.43 -11.32
CA PRO A 106 -27.86 -7.72 -11.81
C PRO A 106 -27.28 -8.16 -13.15
N ARG A 107 -27.03 -7.21 -14.08
CA ARG A 107 -26.44 -7.48 -15.39
C ARG A 107 -25.01 -8.01 -15.27
N VAL A 108 -24.16 -7.31 -14.52
CA VAL A 108 -22.77 -7.71 -14.28
C VAL A 108 -22.69 -8.99 -13.45
N ALA A 109 -23.48 -9.08 -12.35
CA ALA A 109 -23.50 -10.24 -11.47
C ALA A 109 -23.83 -11.54 -12.21
N LYS A 110 -24.76 -11.51 -13.20
CA LYS A 110 -25.11 -12.68 -14.01
C LYS A 110 -23.91 -13.20 -14.80
N VAL A 111 -23.14 -12.31 -15.43
CA VAL A 111 -21.97 -12.69 -16.23
C VAL A 111 -20.86 -13.22 -15.31
N VAL A 112 -20.55 -12.52 -14.23
CA VAL A 112 -19.52 -12.93 -13.24
C VAL A 112 -19.83 -14.30 -12.69
N ARG A 113 -21.09 -14.56 -12.32
CA ARG A 113 -21.52 -15.85 -11.79
C ARG A 113 -21.34 -16.98 -12.82
N ASN A 114 -21.67 -16.75 -14.09
CA ASN A 114 -21.44 -17.75 -15.13
C ASN A 114 -19.94 -18.08 -15.27
N ILE A 115 -19.07 -17.05 -15.23
CA ILE A 115 -17.61 -17.25 -15.25
C ILE A 115 -17.17 -18.08 -14.03
N GLN A 116 -17.65 -17.78 -12.84
CA GLN A 116 -17.33 -18.50 -11.60
C GLN A 116 -17.73 -19.98 -11.69
N TYR A 117 -18.91 -20.29 -12.21
CA TYR A 117 -19.36 -21.68 -12.39
C TYR A 117 -18.59 -22.40 -13.51
N ASN A 118 -18.27 -21.74 -14.62
CA ASN A 118 -17.49 -22.33 -15.70
C ASN A 118 -16.06 -22.66 -15.27
N LYS A 119 -15.48 -21.84 -14.39
CA LYS A 119 -14.12 -22.02 -13.86
C LYS A 119 -14.08 -22.81 -12.55
N GLU A 120 -15.23 -23.12 -11.96
CA GLU A 120 -15.34 -23.66 -10.60
C GLU A 120 -14.47 -22.90 -9.59
N SER A 121 -14.51 -21.56 -9.66
CA SER A 121 -13.70 -20.67 -8.84
C SER A 121 -14.53 -19.52 -8.28
N PHE A 122 -14.31 -19.20 -7.00
CA PHE A 122 -14.83 -17.97 -6.40
C PHE A 122 -14.12 -16.74 -7.00
N GLU A 123 -12.79 -16.83 -7.16
CA GLU A 123 -12.00 -15.70 -7.66
C GLU A 123 -12.12 -15.57 -9.18
N VAL A 124 -12.26 -14.34 -9.62
CA VAL A 124 -12.37 -13.93 -11.03
C VAL A 124 -11.47 -12.75 -11.27
N ASP A 125 -10.74 -12.74 -12.36
CA ASP A 125 -10.01 -11.60 -12.88
C ASP A 125 -10.06 -11.69 -14.41
N GLU A 126 -11.05 -11.01 -15.03
CA GLU A 126 -11.40 -11.22 -16.41
C GLU A 126 -11.61 -9.92 -17.17
N ASN A 127 -11.11 -9.88 -18.41
CA ASN A 127 -11.48 -8.87 -19.40
C ASN A 127 -12.95 -9.07 -19.82
N MET A 128 -13.71 -7.98 -19.80
CA MET A 128 -15.16 -8.00 -19.99
C MET A 128 -15.62 -7.30 -21.29
N LEU A 129 -14.71 -6.75 -22.07
CA LEU A 129 -15.07 -5.98 -23.27
C LEU A 129 -15.93 -6.78 -24.26
N GLY A 130 -15.67 -8.08 -24.39
CA GLY A 130 -16.46 -8.99 -25.25
C GLY A 130 -17.90 -9.24 -24.79
N TYR A 131 -18.29 -8.82 -23.58
CA TYR A 131 -19.67 -8.95 -23.08
C TYR A 131 -20.55 -7.72 -23.35
N GLU A 132 -19.99 -6.66 -23.91
CA GLU A 132 -20.69 -5.41 -24.29
C GLU A 132 -21.55 -4.80 -23.17
N LEU A 133 -21.06 -4.87 -21.93
CA LEU A 133 -21.75 -4.32 -20.77
C LEU A 133 -21.58 -2.79 -20.71
N ARG A 134 -22.43 -2.06 -21.43
CA ARG A 134 -22.45 -0.58 -21.46
C ARG A 134 -23.40 -0.02 -20.39
N PHE A 135 -22.98 1.09 -19.77
CA PHE A 135 -23.75 1.85 -18.79
C PHE A 135 -23.70 3.35 -19.12
N HIS A 136 -24.83 4.03 -18.94
CA HIS A 136 -24.91 5.49 -19.03
C HIS A 136 -24.50 6.14 -17.71
N ALA A 137 -24.10 7.41 -17.77
CA ALA A 137 -23.83 8.20 -16.57
C ALA A 137 -25.07 8.21 -15.65
N GLY A 138 -24.87 7.91 -14.35
CA GLY A 138 -25.93 7.81 -13.36
C GLY A 138 -26.56 6.43 -13.19
N ASP A 139 -26.30 5.47 -14.08
CA ASP A 139 -26.77 4.08 -13.92
C ASP A 139 -26.14 3.42 -12.71
N THR A 140 -26.92 2.61 -11.97
CA THR A 140 -26.37 1.80 -10.87
C THR A 140 -25.60 0.61 -11.44
N ILE A 141 -24.28 0.59 -11.20
CA ILE A 141 -23.37 -0.46 -11.68
C ILE A 141 -23.05 -1.50 -10.61
N ALA A 142 -23.10 -1.10 -9.33
CA ALA A 142 -22.75 -1.94 -8.18
C ALA A 142 -23.32 -1.34 -6.88
N TYR A 143 -22.91 -1.94 -5.76
CA TYR A 143 -23.27 -1.47 -4.42
C TYR A 143 -22.03 -1.44 -3.53
N SER A 144 -21.88 -0.38 -2.73
CA SER A 144 -20.76 -0.21 -1.79
C SER A 144 -20.68 -1.36 -0.79
N GLY A 145 -19.50 -1.64 -0.30
CA GLY A 145 -19.29 -2.78 0.59
C GLY A 145 -18.04 -2.66 1.46
N ASN A 146 -17.51 -3.81 1.80
CA ASN A 146 -16.32 -3.97 2.64
C ASN A 146 -15.54 -5.24 2.25
N THR A 147 -15.57 -5.66 0.97
CA THR A 147 -14.87 -6.88 0.51
C THR A 147 -13.36 -6.64 0.36
N GLY A 148 -12.58 -7.73 0.34
CA GLY A 148 -11.12 -7.66 0.20
C GLY A 148 -10.42 -7.11 1.45
N SER A 149 -9.31 -6.41 1.26
CA SER A 149 -8.46 -5.90 2.34
C SER A 149 -8.94 -4.55 2.92
N SER A 150 -10.26 -4.34 2.98
CA SER A 150 -10.87 -3.13 3.53
C SER A 150 -11.04 -3.22 5.06
N GLY A 151 -10.72 -2.13 5.77
CA GLY A 151 -10.86 -2.03 7.23
C GLY A 151 -12.27 -1.70 7.74
N GLY A 152 -13.20 -1.31 6.84
CA GLY A 152 -14.57 -0.95 7.17
C GLY A 152 -15.36 -0.52 5.92
N PRO A 153 -16.71 -0.39 5.98
CA PRO A 153 -17.53 -0.02 4.83
C PRO A 153 -17.13 1.33 4.22
N HIS A 154 -16.74 1.32 2.94
CA HIS A 154 -16.46 2.49 2.12
C HIS A 154 -16.51 2.12 0.64
N LEU A 155 -16.42 3.10 -0.25
CA LEU A 155 -16.18 2.90 -1.67
C LEU A 155 -14.79 3.43 -2.01
N HIS A 156 -13.90 2.54 -2.45
CA HIS A 156 -12.63 2.94 -3.06
C HIS A 156 -12.86 3.24 -4.55
N PHE A 157 -12.44 4.42 -5.00
CA PHE A 157 -12.66 4.92 -6.36
C PHE A 157 -11.37 5.44 -6.97
N GLU A 158 -11.04 4.99 -8.19
CA GLU A 158 -9.87 5.46 -8.93
C GLU A 158 -10.26 6.00 -10.30
N VAL A 159 -9.41 6.89 -10.82
CA VAL A 159 -9.36 7.28 -12.22
C VAL A 159 -7.98 6.90 -12.75
N ARG A 160 -7.93 6.19 -13.88
CA ARG A 160 -6.68 5.79 -14.53
C ARG A 160 -6.62 6.31 -15.95
N ASP A 161 -5.42 6.56 -16.43
CA ASP A 161 -5.17 6.60 -17.86
C ASP A 161 -5.31 5.19 -18.45
N THR A 162 -6.17 5.01 -19.43
CA THR A 162 -6.50 3.66 -19.97
C THR A 162 -5.29 2.99 -20.64
N LYS A 163 -4.38 3.77 -21.22
CA LYS A 163 -3.23 3.24 -21.97
C LYS A 163 -2.07 2.85 -21.07
N THR A 164 -1.74 3.70 -20.09
CA THR A 164 -0.58 3.52 -19.21
C THR A 164 -0.93 2.79 -17.93
N GLU A 165 -2.21 2.69 -17.57
CA GLU A 165 -2.71 2.22 -16.27
C GLU A 165 -2.25 3.10 -15.09
N HIS A 166 -1.61 4.24 -15.34
CA HIS A 166 -1.25 5.18 -14.29
C HIS A 166 -2.49 5.72 -13.61
N VAL A 167 -2.43 5.81 -12.30
CA VAL A 167 -3.54 6.29 -11.49
C VAL A 167 -3.47 7.81 -11.40
N LEU A 168 -4.53 8.47 -11.81
CA LEU A 168 -4.67 9.93 -11.79
C LEU A 168 -5.45 10.35 -10.53
N ASN A 169 -5.07 11.48 -9.93
CA ASN A 169 -5.80 11.98 -8.77
C ASN A 169 -7.27 12.28 -9.13
N PRO A 170 -8.25 11.54 -8.58
CA PRO A 170 -9.65 11.73 -8.95
C PRO A 170 -10.22 13.11 -8.58
N LEU A 171 -9.62 13.82 -7.62
CA LEU A 171 -10.03 15.20 -7.27
C LEU A 171 -9.77 16.22 -8.40
N ARG A 172 -9.01 15.85 -9.42
CA ARG A 172 -8.88 16.66 -10.65
C ARG A 172 -10.11 16.59 -11.53
N PHE A 173 -10.94 15.57 -11.38
CA PHE A 173 -12.15 15.29 -12.16
C PHE A 173 -13.44 15.50 -11.33
N LEU A 174 -13.32 15.54 -9.99
CA LEU A 174 -14.41 15.70 -9.06
C LEU A 174 -14.26 17.02 -8.29
N SER A 175 -15.34 17.79 -8.15
CA SER A 175 -15.32 19.06 -7.42
C SER A 175 -15.66 18.85 -5.93
N VAL A 176 -14.70 18.41 -5.13
CA VAL A 176 -14.87 18.31 -3.67
C VAL A 176 -14.46 19.64 -3.04
N LYS A 177 -15.39 20.28 -2.32
CA LYS A 177 -15.12 21.57 -1.65
C LYS A 177 -14.47 21.33 -0.29
N ASP A 178 -13.32 21.94 -0.06
CA ASP A 178 -12.66 22.03 1.23
C ASP A 178 -12.13 23.45 1.49
N GLN A 179 -12.12 23.86 2.74
CA GLN A 179 -11.63 25.16 3.21
C GLN A 179 -10.59 24.99 4.32
N THR A 180 -10.15 23.77 4.57
CA THR A 180 -9.25 23.43 5.67
C THR A 180 -7.87 23.14 5.08
N GLY A 181 -6.86 23.90 5.41
CA GLY A 181 -5.50 23.64 4.95
C GLY A 181 -4.77 22.59 5.81
N PRO A 182 -3.66 22.02 5.30
CA PRO A 182 -2.89 20.99 6.00
C PRO A 182 -2.41 21.46 7.39
N ASN A 183 -2.53 20.60 8.40
CA ASN A 183 -2.06 20.85 9.76
C ASN A 183 -0.59 20.50 9.90
N VAL A 184 0.20 21.39 10.46
CA VAL A 184 1.60 21.16 10.82
C VAL A 184 1.66 20.58 12.24
N ARG A 185 2.16 19.34 12.38
CA ARG A 185 2.32 18.66 13.67
C ARG A 185 3.77 18.66 14.18
N GLY A 186 4.73 18.71 13.26
CA GLY A 186 6.15 18.73 13.59
C GLY A 186 7.03 18.91 12.37
N VAL A 187 8.24 19.36 12.61
CA VAL A 187 9.30 19.45 11.61
C VAL A 187 10.54 18.80 12.20
N TYR A 188 11.26 18.05 11.37
CA TYR A 188 12.42 17.28 11.77
C TYR A 188 13.58 17.55 10.81
N VAL A 189 14.77 17.63 11.37
CA VAL A 189 16.03 17.84 10.65
C VAL A 189 16.87 16.58 10.82
N TYR A 190 17.24 15.95 9.72
CA TYR A 190 18.01 14.72 9.66
C TYR A 190 19.42 14.98 9.17
N PRO A 191 20.42 15.11 10.04
CA PRO A 191 21.81 15.11 9.58
C PRO A 191 22.17 13.77 8.96
N VAL A 192 22.98 13.83 7.90
CA VAL A 192 23.39 12.65 7.12
C VAL A 192 24.91 12.61 7.04
N SER A 193 25.50 11.45 7.35
CA SER A 193 26.95 11.27 7.27
C SER A 193 27.45 11.27 5.82
N ASN A 194 28.75 11.31 5.62
CA ASN A 194 29.37 11.23 4.29
C ASN A 194 29.01 9.94 3.57
N GLU A 195 28.86 8.83 4.29
CA GLU A 195 28.45 7.52 3.79
C GLU A 195 26.95 7.47 3.44
N GLY A 196 26.16 8.48 3.81
CA GLY A 196 24.73 8.55 3.59
C GLY A 196 23.87 7.98 4.73
N LEU A 197 24.47 7.67 5.88
CA LEU A 197 23.73 7.20 7.06
C LEU A 197 22.90 8.32 7.66
N ARG A 198 21.65 8.05 7.90
CA ARG A 198 20.72 8.96 8.58
C ARG A 198 20.89 8.83 10.10
N THR A 199 21.10 9.94 10.77
CA THR A 199 21.12 9.98 12.24
C THR A 199 19.73 10.22 12.82
N SER A 200 19.61 10.14 14.15
CA SER A 200 18.38 10.52 14.83
C SER A 200 18.03 11.99 14.53
N PRO A 201 16.78 12.29 14.16
CA PRO A 201 16.41 13.65 13.79
C PRO A 201 16.32 14.60 14.98
N TYR A 202 16.61 15.85 14.74
CA TYR A 202 16.30 16.95 15.66
C TYR A 202 14.89 17.47 15.37
N ARG A 203 14.05 17.62 16.38
CA ARG A 203 12.77 18.28 16.24
C ARG A 203 12.97 19.80 16.22
N VAL A 204 12.35 20.47 15.26
CA VAL A 204 12.32 21.93 15.18
C VAL A 204 11.10 22.44 15.93
N GLU A 205 11.32 23.27 16.93
CA GLU A 205 10.22 23.95 17.62
C GLU A 205 9.70 25.09 16.76
N VAL A 206 8.44 24.97 16.30
CA VAL A 206 7.75 25.97 15.47
C VAL A 206 6.48 26.47 16.17
N LYS A 207 6.20 27.77 16.04
CA LYS A 207 4.99 28.41 16.58
C LYS A 207 4.16 28.99 15.45
N ASN A 208 2.85 28.77 15.48
CA ASN A 208 1.93 29.43 14.56
C ASN A 208 1.87 30.94 14.89
N THR A 209 2.21 31.75 13.92
CA THR A 209 2.23 33.25 14.03
C THR A 209 1.01 33.90 13.40
N GLY A 210 0.01 33.14 13.03
CA GLY A 210 -1.20 33.57 12.34
C GLY A 210 -1.28 33.07 10.89
N ASN A 211 -2.48 32.96 10.35
CA ASN A 211 -2.75 32.58 8.96
C ASN A 211 -2.00 31.31 8.50
N ARG A 212 -1.87 30.31 9.40
CA ARG A 212 -1.15 29.04 9.14
C ARG A 212 0.32 29.22 8.74
N VAL A 213 0.95 30.31 9.18
CA VAL A 213 2.39 30.55 9.07
C VAL A 213 3.06 30.13 10.37
N PHE A 214 3.97 29.15 10.28
CA PHE A 214 4.72 28.61 11.41
C PHE A 214 6.16 29.09 11.35
N ARG A 215 6.68 29.68 12.42
CA ARG A 215 8.05 30.14 12.51
C ARG A 215 8.81 29.38 13.59
N GLY A 216 9.98 28.87 13.21
CA GLY A 216 10.97 28.29 14.10
C GLY A 216 12.19 29.19 14.26
N GLY A 217 12.99 28.88 15.26
CA GLY A 217 14.29 29.51 15.48
C GLY A 217 15.39 28.91 14.61
N ARG A 218 16.63 29.18 15.02
CA ARG A 218 17.82 28.61 14.39
C ARG A 218 18.14 27.24 15.02
N VAL A 219 18.31 26.23 14.16
CA VAL A 219 18.67 24.86 14.54
C VAL A 219 20.16 24.63 14.28
N CYS A 220 20.91 24.32 15.31
CA CYS A 220 22.34 23.97 15.17
C CYS A 220 22.47 22.55 14.65
N VAL A 221 23.17 22.35 13.56
CA VAL A 221 23.40 21.06 12.92
C VAL A 221 24.88 20.83 12.67
N PRO A 222 25.33 19.57 12.46
CA PRO A 222 26.63 19.29 11.89
C PRO A 222 26.75 19.87 10.48
N ALA A 223 27.93 20.33 10.11
CA ALA A 223 28.24 20.68 8.73
C ALA A 223 28.10 19.44 7.84
N GLY A 224 27.57 19.62 6.62
CA GLY A 224 27.33 18.53 5.68
C GLY A 224 25.90 18.47 5.17
N ARG A 225 25.46 17.30 4.74
CA ARG A 225 24.12 17.08 4.19
C ARG A 225 23.07 16.96 5.29
N VAL A 226 21.95 17.62 5.07
CA VAL A 226 20.80 17.61 5.97
C VAL A 226 19.54 17.36 5.17
N GLY A 227 18.67 16.49 5.66
CA GLY A 227 17.33 16.27 5.11
C GLY A 227 16.25 16.87 6.00
N ILE A 228 15.10 17.20 5.43
CA ILE A 228 13.94 17.71 6.16
C ILE A 228 12.83 16.68 6.20
N GLY A 229 12.22 16.48 7.37
CA GLY A 229 11.01 15.71 7.54
C GLY A 229 9.87 16.59 8.04
N VAL A 230 8.68 16.40 7.49
CA VAL A 230 7.50 17.19 7.83
C VAL A 230 6.38 16.29 8.31
N GLN A 231 5.98 16.43 9.57
CA GLN A 231 4.81 15.77 10.11
C GLN A 231 3.58 16.64 9.84
N SER A 232 2.74 16.15 8.92
CA SER A 232 1.53 16.84 8.51
C SER A 232 0.40 15.87 8.24
N ASP A 233 -0.80 16.30 8.48
CA ASP A 233 -2.06 15.68 8.07
C ASP A 233 -3.03 16.75 7.58
N ASP A 234 -3.96 16.35 6.74
CA ASP A 234 -5.03 17.21 6.27
C ASP A 234 -6.39 16.67 6.73
N TYR A 235 -7.45 17.50 6.65
CA TYR A 235 -8.81 17.13 7.04
C TYR A 235 -9.81 17.86 6.16
N MET A 236 -10.82 17.17 5.72
CA MET A 236 -12.00 17.83 5.17
C MET A 236 -12.87 18.41 6.29
N LYS A 237 -13.53 19.53 6.02
CA LYS A 237 -14.61 20.02 6.87
C LYS A 237 -15.65 18.93 7.10
N ASP A 238 -16.13 18.79 8.32
CA ASP A 238 -17.11 17.79 8.75
C ASP A 238 -16.63 16.31 8.67
N SER A 239 -15.31 16.10 8.54
CA SER A 239 -14.68 14.79 8.61
C SER A 239 -13.54 14.78 9.64
N TRP A 240 -13.48 13.72 10.44
CA TRP A 240 -12.39 13.51 11.42
C TRP A 240 -11.25 12.64 10.86
N ASN A 241 -11.37 12.15 9.63
CA ASN A 241 -10.34 11.32 9.01
C ASN A 241 -9.15 12.17 8.59
N LYS A 242 -7.96 11.66 8.91
CA LYS A 242 -6.70 12.21 8.41
C LYS A 242 -6.57 11.90 6.92
N LEU A 243 -6.18 12.89 6.17
CA LEU A 243 -5.88 12.81 4.74
C LEU A 243 -4.39 13.11 4.51
N GLY A 244 -3.84 12.68 3.40
CA GLY A 244 -2.50 13.02 2.95
C GLY A 244 -2.43 14.44 2.38
N VAL A 245 -1.23 15.02 2.38
CA VAL A 245 -0.95 16.33 1.78
C VAL A 245 -0.90 16.21 0.25
N TYR A 246 -1.48 17.17 -0.47
CA TYR A 246 -1.49 17.19 -1.93
C TYR A 246 -0.21 17.78 -2.53
N ASP A 247 0.23 18.94 -2.04
CA ASP A 247 1.45 19.63 -2.48
C ASP A 247 2.35 19.89 -1.28
N LEU A 248 3.61 19.53 -1.40
CA LEU A 248 4.65 19.74 -0.40
C LEU A 248 5.92 20.17 -1.11
N SER A 249 6.44 21.36 -0.78
CA SER A 249 7.73 21.81 -1.27
C SER A 249 8.67 22.27 -0.17
N VAL A 250 9.98 22.15 -0.42
CA VAL A 250 11.05 22.64 0.46
C VAL A 250 12.00 23.51 -0.35
N SER A 251 12.28 24.70 0.17
CA SER A 251 13.29 25.59 -0.39
C SER A 251 14.38 25.91 0.63
N ALA A 252 15.62 25.99 0.16
CA ALA A 252 16.82 26.39 0.91
C ALA A 252 17.41 27.66 0.27
N ASN A 253 17.55 28.74 1.05
CA ASN A 253 17.99 30.06 0.56
C ASN A 253 17.23 30.52 -0.70
N GLY A 254 15.91 30.27 -0.76
CA GLY A 254 15.05 30.63 -1.88
C GLY A 254 15.11 29.69 -3.10
N ARG A 255 16.00 28.68 -3.12
CA ARG A 255 16.04 27.66 -4.16
C ARG A 255 15.22 26.45 -3.74
N GLU A 256 14.27 26.00 -4.57
CA GLU A 256 13.50 24.78 -4.34
C GLU A 256 14.44 23.56 -4.45
N VAL A 257 14.45 22.70 -3.41
CA VAL A 257 15.25 21.47 -3.36
C VAL A 257 14.38 20.22 -3.43
N PHE A 258 13.11 20.34 -3.11
CA PHE A 258 12.14 19.24 -3.17
C PHE A 258 10.76 19.77 -3.50
N LYS A 259 10.03 19.03 -4.34
CA LYS A 259 8.61 19.26 -4.61
C LYS A 259 7.88 17.95 -4.85
N MET A 260 6.72 17.79 -4.23
CA MET A 260 5.79 16.70 -4.41
C MET A 260 4.41 17.26 -4.73
N ILE A 261 3.80 16.81 -5.84
CA ILE A 261 2.41 17.14 -6.20
C ILE A 261 1.69 15.84 -6.54
N MET A 262 0.78 15.40 -5.70
CA MET A 262 0.07 14.13 -5.85
C MET A 262 -0.98 14.18 -6.97
N ASN A 263 -0.52 14.17 -8.24
CA ASN A 263 -1.34 14.21 -9.45
C ASN A 263 -1.49 12.85 -10.12
N GLU A 264 -0.44 12.04 -10.10
CA GLU A 264 -0.33 10.81 -10.87
C GLU A 264 0.62 9.82 -10.16
N LEU A 265 0.30 8.53 -10.19
CA LEU A 265 1.10 7.45 -9.62
C LEU A 265 1.16 6.26 -10.60
N SER A 266 2.30 5.58 -10.67
CA SER A 266 2.45 4.28 -11.30
C SER A 266 2.43 3.18 -10.24
N PHE A 267 1.73 2.07 -10.50
CA PHE A 267 1.72 0.91 -9.59
C PHE A 267 3.10 0.28 -9.42
N ASP A 268 3.93 0.32 -10.46
CA ASP A 268 5.30 -0.21 -10.43
C ASP A 268 6.20 0.52 -9.44
N GLN A 269 5.81 1.74 -9.06
CA GLN A 269 6.59 2.62 -8.21
C GLN A 269 5.96 2.86 -6.83
N THR A 270 4.79 2.30 -6.54
CA THR A 270 4.09 2.57 -5.27
C THR A 270 4.87 2.09 -4.03
N PHE A 271 5.77 1.10 -4.19
CA PHE A 271 6.65 0.66 -3.10
C PHE A 271 7.67 1.74 -2.68
N LEU A 272 7.96 2.72 -3.54
CA LEU A 272 8.81 3.88 -3.24
C LEU A 272 8.21 4.80 -2.15
N VAL A 273 6.98 4.52 -1.68
CA VAL A 273 6.40 5.13 -0.47
C VAL A 273 7.38 5.08 0.72
N ASN A 274 8.25 4.07 0.77
CA ASN A 274 9.25 3.92 1.84
C ASN A 274 10.35 4.99 1.78
N GLU A 275 10.52 5.70 0.65
CA GLU A 275 11.39 6.87 0.53
C GLU A 275 10.72 8.16 0.99
N LEU A 276 9.39 8.25 0.85
CA LEU A 276 8.61 9.43 1.26
C LEU A 276 8.21 9.40 2.74
N LYS A 277 8.42 8.28 3.43
CA LYS A 277 7.90 8.05 4.77
C LYS A 277 9.02 7.75 5.76
N ASP A 278 9.02 8.44 6.89
CA ASP A 278 9.83 8.00 8.03
C ASP A 278 9.19 6.78 8.68
N PHE A 279 9.78 5.62 8.44
CA PHE A 279 9.25 4.35 8.93
C PHE A 279 9.18 4.26 10.45
N HIS A 280 10.15 4.85 11.17
CA HIS A 280 10.17 4.83 12.63
C HIS A 280 9.00 5.64 13.21
N HIS A 281 8.78 6.85 12.70
CA HIS A 281 7.64 7.68 13.11
C HIS A 281 6.29 7.09 12.67
N TYR A 282 6.23 6.48 11.49
CA TYR A 282 5.01 5.83 11.00
C TYR A 282 4.55 4.70 11.92
N ARG A 283 5.48 3.91 12.47
CA ARG A 283 5.19 2.86 13.47
C ARG A 283 4.51 3.39 14.72
N ASP A 284 4.75 4.65 15.08
CA ASP A 284 4.15 5.36 16.20
C ASP A 284 2.88 6.12 15.79
N SER A 285 2.27 5.76 14.63
CA SER A 285 1.10 6.43 14.05
C SER A 285 1.30 7.91 13.73
N ARG A 286 2.57 8.32 13.54
CA ARG A 286 2.95 9.67 13.13
C ARG A 286 3.37 9.67 11.67
N LEU A 287 2.65 10.39 10.82
CA LEU A 287 2.96 10.50 9.40
C LEU A 287 3.97 11.62 9.19
N VAL A 288 5.22 11.28 8.94
CA VAL A 288 6.31 12.20 8.62
C VAL A 288 6.72 11.98 7.16
N TYR A 289 6.54 13.01 6.34
CA TYR A 289 7.03 13.04 4.95
C TYR A 289 8.51 13.36 4.95
N LEU A 290 9.32 12.49 4.37
CA LEU A 290 10.73 12.76 4.10
C LEU A 290 10.85 13.47 2.75
N THR A 291 11.48 14.64 2.74
CA THR A 291 11.69 15.44 1.53
C THR A 291 13.07 15.22 0.93
N PHE A 292 13.70 14.11 1.25
CA PHE A 292 15.04 13.73 0.78
C PHE A 292 15.15 12.20 0.68
N GLY A 293 15.87 11.72 -0.32
CA GLY A 293 16.07 10.28 -0.54
C GLY A 293 16.79 10.00 -1.86
N ASN A 294 17.11 8.73 -2.10
CA ASN A 294 17.91 8.33 -3.28
C ASN A 294 17.03 8.02 -4.51
N TYR A 295 15.74 7.69 -4.30
CA TYR A 295 14.83 7.16 -5.35
C TYR A 295 13.54 7.96 -5.49
N GLN A 296 13.40 9.07 -4.78
CA GLN A 296 12.16 9.85 -4.79
C GLN A 296 11.83 10.41 -6.18
N GLU A 297 12.84 10.81 -6.95
CA GLU A 297 12.69 11.31 -8.32
C GLU A 297 12.15 10.26 -9.31
N GLN A 298 12.12 9.00 -8.93
CA GLN A 298 11.49 7.95 -9.73
C GLN A 298 9.95 7.98 -9.62
N LEU A 299 9.41 8.65 -8.60
CA LEU A 299 7.97 8.84 -8.45
C LEU A 299 7.48 9.96 -9.37
N LEU A 300 6.45 9.68 -10.17
CA LEU A 300 5.86 10.65 -11.11
C LEU A 300 5.39 11.95 -10.43
N SER A 301 5.03 11.86 -9.16
CA SER A 301 4.55 13.00 -8.37
C SER A 301 5.65 13.74 -7.62
N VAL A 302 6.92 13.35 -7.77
CA VAL A 302 8.04 13.93 -7.03
C VAL A 302 9.09 14.47 -7.98
N CYS A 303 9.57 15.69 -7.69
CA CYS A 303 10.73 16.30 -8.31
C CYS A 303 11.65 16.82 -7.20
N ASN A 304 12.94 16.49 -7.24
CA ASN A 304 13.91 17.02 -6.29
C ASN A 304 15.23 17.37 -6.97
N GLN A 305 15.99 18.27 -6.31
CA GLN A 305 17.37 18.60 -6.69
C GLN A 305 18.29 18.10 -5.59
N ASP A 306 19.48 17.62 -5.97
CA ASP A 306 20.45 17.07 -5.02
C ASP A 306 19.83 16.02 -4.07
N ARG A 307 18.83 15.26 -4.59
CA ARG A 307 18.04 14.26 -3.85
C ARG A 307 17.29 14.85 -2.65
N GLY A 308 16.92 16.15 -2.68
CA GLY A 308 16.25 16.86 -1.60
C GLY A 308 17.14 17.17 -0.39
N PHE A 309 18.45 16.93 -0.48
CA PHE A 309 19.39 17.29 0.59
C PHE A 309 19.76 18.76 0.53
N ILE A 310 19.87 19.37 1.71
CA ILE A 310 20.41 20.73 1.91
C ILE A 310 21.85 20.59 2.39
N LEU A 311 22.77 21.24 1.68
CA LEU A 311 24.17 21.36 2.12
C LEU A 311 24.28 22.54 3.10
N VAL A 312 24.75 22.30 4.32
CA VAL A 312 25.00 23.30 5.34
C VAL A 312 26.50 23.34 5.62
N GLU A 313 27.16 24.39 5.20
CA GLU A 313 28.59 24.57 5.44
C GLU A 313 28.86 24.96 6.91
N LYS A 314 30.10 24.71 7.35
CA LYS A 314 30.52 25.12 8.70
C LYS A 314 30.37 26.64 8.86
N ASP A 315 29.84 27.05 9.99
CA ASP A 315 29.58 28.45 10.37
C ASP A 315 28.60 29.21 9.45
N SER A 316 27.99 28.52 8.44
CA SER A 316 26.98 29.10 7.58
C SER A 316 25.56 28.97 8.15
N VAL A 317 24.67 29.84 7.68
CA VAL A 317 23.25 29.83 8.01
C VAL A 317 22.45 29.65 6.71
N VAL A 318 21.48 28.72 6.72
CA VAL A 318 20.61 28.44 5.59
C VAL A 318 19.16 28.68 5.99
N ASP A 319 18.46 29.52 5.24
CA ASP A 319 17.02 29.76 5.41
C ASP A 319 16.25 28.60 4.78
N VAL A 320 15.36 27.97 5.55
CA VAL A 320 14.50 26.88 5.08
C VAL A 320 13.04 27.30 5.11
N VAL A 321 12.37 27.10 3.97
CA VAL A 321 10.92 27.31 3.83
C VAL A 321 10.28 25.99 3.38
N VAL A 322 9.22 25.61 4.08
CA VAL A 322 8.36 24.48 3.67
C VAL A 322 6.97 25.02 3.40
N ASP A 323 6.46 24.76 2.21
CA ASP A 323 5.09 25.08 1.82
C ASP A 323 4.28 23.78 1.66
N LEU A 324 3.06 23.79 2.18
CA LEU A 324 2.11 22.69 2.13
C LEU A 324 0.79 23.20 1.59
N SER A 325 0.12 22.43 0.71
CA SER A 325 -1.26 22.74 0.34
C SER A 325 -2.09 21.50 0.08
N ASP A 326 -3.42 21.68 0.18
CA ASP A 326 -4.40 20.75 -0.40
C ASP A 326 -4.64 21.08 -1.88
N ILE A 327 -5.49 20.27 -2.55
CA ILE A 327 -5.84 20.47 -3.96
C ILE A 327 -6.76 21.68 -4.19
N ASN A 328 -7.42 22.20 -3.14
CA ASN A 328 -8.28 23.39 -3.19
C ASN A 328 -7.49 24.69 -3.03
N GLY A 329 -6.17 24.58 -2.74
CA GLY A 329 -5.27 25.72 -2.58
C GLY A 329 -5.20 26.28 -1.16
N ASN A 330 -5.77 25.62 -0.16
CA ASN A 330 -5.57 25.99 1.23
C ASN A 330 -4.14 25.64 1.66
N ARG A 331 -3.43 26.57 2.31
CA ARG A 331 -1.97 26.49 2.50
C ARG A 331 -1.56 26.57 3.96
N SER A 332 -0.39 25.95 4.25
CA SER A 332 0.39 26.16 5.47
C SER A 332 1.85 26.38 5.09
N LYS A 333 2.54 27.29 5.78
CA LYS A 333 3.94 27.63 5.53
C LYS A 333 4.76 27.51 6.81
N ILE A 334 5.96 26.91 6.71
CA ILE A 334 6.91 26.78 7.81
C ILE A 334 8.22 27.48 7.42
N MET A 335 8.81 28.23 8.34
CA MET A 335 10.06 28.96 8.13
C MET A 335 10.98 28.79 9.34
N PHE A 336 12.24 28.42 9.11
CA PHE A 336 13.28 28.30 10.14
C PHE A 336 14.66 28.38 9.53
N GLN A 337 15.72 28.39 10.35
CA GLN A 337 17.11 28.44 9.90
C GLN A 337 17.89 27.21 10.35
N LEU A 338 18.80 26.73 9.50
CA LEU A 338 19.84 25.78 9.85
C LEU A 338 21.15 26.52 10.07
N TRP A 339 21.94 26.13 11.06
CA TRP A 339 23.26 26.66 11.31
C TRP A 339 24.29 25.54 11.46
N GLY A 340 25.29 25.50 10.58
CA GLY A 340 26.37 24.53 10.57
C GLY A 340 27.36 24.74 11.72
N LYS A 341 26.92 24.57 12.96
CA LYS A 341 27.69 24.86 14.16
C LYS A 341 28.72 23.79 14.51
N PHE A 342 28.42 22.52 14.20
CA PHE A 342 29.25 21.38 14.59
C PHE A 342 30.08 20.86 13.41
N PRO A 343 31.19 20.14 13.65
CA PRO A 343 31.91 19.42 12.59
C PRO A 343 30.98 18.46 11.83
N SER A 344 31.42 18.05 10.65
CA SER A 344 30.73 16.99 9.90
C SER A 344 30.64 15.70 10.69
N LEU A 345 29.58 14.93 10.43
CA LEU A 345 29.38 13.65 11.09
C LEU A 345 30.38 12.61 10.57
N GLU A 346 31.13 12.04 11.50
CA GLU A 346 31.91 10.85 11.28
C GLU A 346 31.18 9.64 11.86
N TRP A 347 31.22 8.52 11.18
CA TRP A 347 30.58 7.29 11.62
C TRP A 347 31.61 6.19 11.82
N GLY A 348 31.59 5.59 13.01
CA GLY A 348 32.36 4.40 13.34
C GLY A 348 31.46 3.17 13.49
N LEU A 349 31.90 2.03 12.97
CA LEU A 349 31.21 0.76 13.19
C LEU A 349 31.62 0.15 14.53
N ALA A 350 30.66 -0.30 15.32
CA ALA A 350 30.92 -1.09 16.51
C ALA A 350 31.30 -2.54 16.12
N GLU A 351 31.89 -3.28 17.05
CA GLU A 351 32.29 -4.66 16.82
C GLU A 351 31.11 -5.54 16.39
N GLY A 352 31.29 -6.21 15.27
CA GLY A 352 30.29 -7.10 14.66
C GLY A 352 29.16 -6.37 13.94
N GLU A 353 29.22 -5.05 13.81
CA GLU A 353 28.36 -4.30 12.92
C GLU A 353 28.87 -4.33 11.48
N LYS A 354 27.94 -4.28 10.53
CA LYS A 354 28.19 -4.21 9.09
C LYS A 354 27.43 -3.03 8.50
N LEU A 355 28.13 -2.21 7.71
CA LEU A 355 27.52 -1.18 6.88
C LEU A 355 27.05 -1.83 5.57
N LEU A 356 25.77 -1.75 5.28
CA LEU A 356 25.15 -2.14 4.04
C LEU A 356 24.93 -0.88 3.20
N MET A 357 25.53 -0.84 2.02
CA MET A 357 25.32 0.24 1.07
C MET A 357 24.09 -0.04 0.21
N ASN A 358 23.26 0.97 0.00
CA ASN A 358 22.01 0.79 -0.75
C ASN A 358 22.23 0.50 -2.25
N HIS A 359 23.28 1.03 -2.87
CA HIS A 359 23.58 0.89 -4.30
C HIS A 359 24.43 -0.35 -4.66
N GLN A 360 24.69 -1.24 -3.71
CA GLN A 360 25.50 -2.44 -3.89
C GLN A 360 24.73 -3.67 -3.40
N SER A 361 24.97 -4.79 -4.09
CA SER A 361 24.50 -6.09 -3.59
C SER A 361 25.36 -6.53 -2.40
N ASP A 362 24.75 -7.09 -1.40
CA ASP A 362 25.42 -7.58 -0.21
C ASP A 362 24.69 -8.77 0.42
N SER A 363 25.26 -9.37 1.47
CA SER A 363 24.65 -10.45 2.20
C SER A 363 24.89 -10.38 3.69
N LEU A 364 23.95 -10.88 4.45
CA LEU A 364 24.06 -11.13 5.88
C LEU A 364 24.08 -12.64 6.11
N LYS A 365 25.24 -13.18 6.54
CA LYS A 365 25.40 -14.59 6.82
C LYS A 365 25.67 -14.81 8.30
N LYS A 366 24.91 -15.73 8.93
CA LYS A 366 25.15 -16.17 10.31
C LYS A 366 24.62 -17.60 10.50
N GLY A 367 25.51 -18.50 10.92
CA GLY A 367 25.18 -19.92 11.02
C GLY A 367 24.69 -20.48 9.68
N LYS A 368 23.53 -21.15 9.69
CA LYS A 368 22.89 -21.73 8.50
C LYS A 368 22.07 -20.72 7.68
N TYR A 369 21.94 -19.48 8.14
CA TYR A 369 21.11 -18.45 7.49
C TYR A 369 21.99 -17.56 6.60
N THR A 370 21.48 -17.27 5.40
CA THR A 370 22.05 -16.27 4.50
C THR A 370 20.93 -15.45 3.89
N LEU A 371 20.98 -14.14 4.11
CA LEU A 371 20.06 -13.18 3.49
C LEU A 371 20.84 -12.37 2.45
N TRP A 372 20.49 -12.49 1.17
CA TRP A 372 21.06 -11.70 0.09
C TRP A 372 20.19 -10.49 -0.21
N LEU A 373 20.86 -9.35 -0.32
CA LEU A 373 20.30 -8.07 -0.72
C LEU A 373 20.87 -7.72 -2.11
N GLU A 374 20.00 -7.48 -3.06
CA GLU A 374 20.39 -6.92 -4.35
C GLU A 374 20.73 -5.43 -4.19
N ALA A 375 21.44 -4.87 -5.17
CA ALA A 375 21.62 -3.42 -5.27
C ALA A 375 20.23 -2.75 -5.30
N ASP A 376 20.09 -1.64 -4.59
CA ASP A 376 18.86 -0.87 -4.42
C ASP A 376 17.76 -1.60 -3.60
N ALA A 377 18.12 -2.65 -2.86
CA ALA A 377 17.20 -3.27 -1.91
C ALA A 377 16.94 -2.41 -0.65
N LEU A 378 17.87 -1.51 -0.34
CA LEU A 378 17.75 -0.56 0.77
C LEU A 378 17.45 0.85 0.24
N SER A 379 16.63 1.60 0.94
CA SER A 379 16.35 3.01 0.60
C SER A 379 17.55 3.93 0.86
N HIS A 380 18.40 3.61 1.83
CA HIS A 380 19.61 4.35 2.19
C HIS A 380 20.61 3.40 2.84
N PRO A 381 21.88 3.78 3.01
CA PRO A 381 22.87 2.99 3.73
C PRO A 381 22.39 2.67 5.15
N PHE A 382 22.70 1.47 5.61
CA PHE A 382 22.13 0.92 6.83
C PHE A 382 23.17 0.14 7.62
N VAL A 383 23.30 0.42 8.92
CA VAL A 383 24.15 -0.37 9.81
C VAL A 383 23.33 -1.44 10.49
N CYS A 384 23.78 -2.68 10.40
CA CYS A 384 23.14 -3.80 11.08
C CYS A 384 24.15 -4.73 11.74
N LYS A 385 23.68 -5.46 12.75
CA LYS A 385 24.41 -6.53 13.44
C LYS A 385 23.58 -7.79 13.36
N SER A 386 23.94 -8.71 12.46
CA SER A 386 23.23 -9.99 12.37
C SER A 386 23.67 -10.95 13.47
N VAL A 387 22.69 -11.58 14.09
CA VAL A 387 22.92 -12.57 15.15
C VAL A 387 22.01 -13.78 14.96
N VAL A 388 22.45 -14.93 15.47
CA VAL A 388 21.59 -16.10 15.67
C VAL A 388 21.51 -16.34 17.17
N TYR A 389 20.31 -16.48 17.68
CA TYR A 389 20.07 -16.75 19.09
C TYR A 389 18.95 -17.77 19.27
N SER A 390 18.93 -18.42 20.41
CA SER A 390 17.85 -19.33 20.77
C SER A 390 16.96 -18.68 21.81
N CYS A 391 15.66 -18.81 21.65
CA CYS A 391 14.69 -18.39 22.65
C CYS A 391 13.71 -19.52 22.96
N VAL A 392 13.31 -19.60 24.25
CA VAL A 392 12.28 -20.55 24.69
C VAL A 392 10.92 -19.90 24.51
N ARG A 393 10.01 -20.63 23.89
CA ARG A 393 8.63 -20.22 23.71
C ARG A 393 7.71 -21.16 24.47
N ASP A 394 6.68 -20.59 25.09
CA ASP A 394 5.60 -21.30 25.77
C ASP A 394 6.09 -22.36 26.78
N SER A 395 7.28 -22.12 27.36
CA SER A 395 7.97 -22.97 28.35
C SER A 395 8.35 -24.38 27.85
N VAL A 396 8.17 -24.70 26.58
CA VAL A 396 8.36 -26.06 26.03
C VAL A 396 9.25 -26.10 24.80
N GLU A 397 9.16 -25.11 23.90
CA GLU A 397 9.85 -25.14 22.62
C GLU A 397 11.01 -24.15 22.55
N THR A 398 12.20 -24.64 22.24
CA THR A 398 13.37 -23.79 21.93
C THR A 398 13.43 -23.58 20.42
N ILE A 399 13.30 -22.32 19.97
CA ILE A 399 13.44 -21.95 18.57
C ILE A 399 14.72 -21.17 18.34
N GLU A 400 15.37 -21.45 17.21
CA GLU A 400 16.51 -20.69 16.72
C GLU A 400 16.01 -19.54 15.83
N VAL A 401 16.47 -18.33 16.10
CA VAL A 401 16.06 -17.11 15.40
C VAL A 401 17.29 -16.45 14.79
N PHE A 402 17.23 -16.17 13.50
CA PHE A 402 18.15 -15.30 12.78
C PHE A 402 17.60 -13.88 12.80
N SER A 403 18.32 -12.96 13.43
CA SER A 403 17.98 -11.54 13.47
C SER A 403 18.95 -10.74 12.62
N THR A 404 18.43 -9.82 11.84
CA THR A 404 19.23 -8.84 11.08
C THR A 404 19.69 -7.65 11.97
N GLY A 405 19.43 -7.72 13.28
CA GLY A 405 19.80 -6.68 14.26
C GLY A 405 18.86 -5.49 14.28
N LYS A 406 17.81 -5.50 13.48
CA LYS A 406 16.77 -4.47 13.45
C LYS A 406 15.40 -5.12 13.53
N GLN A 407 14.51 -4.45 14.21
CA GLN A 407 13.09 -4.77 14.08
C GLN A 407 12.65 -4.57 12.62
N ILE A 408 11.54 -5.18 12.22
CA ILE A 408 11.00 -5.14 10.85
C ILE A 408 11.25 -3.78 10.18
N TYR A 409 12.04 -3.80 9.10
CA TYR A 409 12.35 -2.63 8.28
C TYR A 409 12.06 -2.94 6.81
N PRO A 410 11.24 -2.13 6.11
CA PRO A 410 10.83 -2.42 4.73
C PRO A 410 12.01 -2.27 3.76
N LEU A 411 12.04 -3.17 2.79
CA LEU A 411 12.98 -3.16 1.68
C LEU A 411 12.33 -2.59 0.41
N MET A 412 13.14 -1.99 -0.44
CA MET A 412 12.74 -1.51 -1.76
C MET A 412 12.59 -2.66 -2.76
N LYS A 413 13.47 -3.66 -2.67
CA LYS A 413 13.41 -4.92 -3.42
C LYS A 413 13.36 -6.10 -2.45
N SER A 414 12.82 -7.22 -2.91
CA SER A 414 12.81 -8.44 -2.09
C SER A 414 14.22 -8.97 -1.86
N ALA A 415 14.54 -9.29 -0.62
CA ALA A 415 15.72 -10.05 -0.27
C ALA A 415 15.47 -11.56 -0.43
N ARG A 416 16.49 -12.32 -0.80
CA ARG A 416 16.47 -13.77 -0.83
C ARG A 416 17.04 -14.32 0.47
N LEU A 417 16.23 -15.06 1.23
CA LEU A 417 16.65 -15.73 2.46
C LEU A 417 16.78 -17.23 2.21
N GLN A 418 17.97 -17.78 2.47
CA GLN A 418 18.24 -19.21 2.45
C GLN A 418 18.54 -19.70 3.85
N VAL A 419 18.07 -20.87 4.17
CA VAL A 419 18.37 -21.60 5.40
C VAL A 419 18.91 -22.98 5.01
N SER A 420 20.24 -23.16 5.13
CA SER A 420 20.92 -24.39 4.73
C SER A 420 20.72 -25.51 5.73
N GLY A 421 20.57 -26.74 5.27
CA GLY A 421 20.46 -27.93 6.10
C GLY A 421 19.32 -28.86 5.71
N LYS A 422 19.15 -29.92 6.49
CA LYS A 422 18.04 -30.87 6.33
C LYS A 422 16.92 -30.49 7.28
N PHE A 423 15.70 -30.42 6.77
CA PHE A 423 14.52 -30.06 7.52
C PHE A 423 13.46 -31.15 7.41
N PRO A 424 12.58 -31.32 8.41
CA PRO A 424 11.40 -32.15 8.28
C PRO A 424 10.51 -31.68 7.13
N GLU A 425 9.75 -32.59 6.52
CA GLU A 425 8.73 -32.22 5.53
C GLU A 425 7.78 -31.15 6.07
N LYS A 426 7.23 -30.30 5.18
CA LYS A 426 6.31 -29.20 5.54
C LYS A 426 6.93 -28.11 6.41
N SER A 427 8.26 -28.02 6.46
CA SER A 427 8.94 -26.88 7.08
C SER A 427 8.83 -25.64 6.22
N VAL A 428 8.60 -24.50 6.87
CA VAL A 428 8.49 -23.17 6.25
C VAL A 428 9.37 -22.17 6.99
N ILE A 429 9.89 -21.21 6.23
CA ILE A 429 10.57 -20.05 6.82
C ILE A 429 9.51 -19.07 7.29
N CYS A 430 9.64 -18.57 8.51
CA CYS A 430 8.72 -17.64 9.13
C CYS A 430 9.42 -16.33 9.50
N LEU A 431 8.73 -15.22 9.31
CA LEU A 431 9.05 -13.93 9.90
C LEU A 431 8.43 -13.87 11.31
N LEU A 432 9.22 -13.46 12.29
CA LEU A 432 8.74 -13.21 13.64
C LEU A 432 8.23 -11.77 13.75
N GLU A 433 6.93 -11.62 13.97
CA GLU A 433 6.30 -10.32 14.12
C GLU A 433 6.46 -9.75 15.54
N LYS A 434 6.22 -8.45 15.71
CA LYS A 434 6.32 -7.76 17.01
C LYS A 434 5.48 -8.37 18.14
N ASN A 435 4.32 -8.91 17.79
CA ASN A 435 3.40 -9.57 18.72
C ASN A 435 3.80 -11.02 19.03
N LYS A 436 5.02 -11.42 18.64
CA LYS A 436 5.56 -12.77 18.74
C LYS A 436 4.78 -13.82 17.92
N ARG A 437 3.97 -13.41 16.95
CA ARG A 437 3.35 -14.32 15.98
C ARG A 437 4.34 -14.65 14.87
N PHE A 438 4.15 -15.82 14.28
CA PHE A 438 4.86 -16.22 13.06
C PHE A 438 4.02 -15.91 11.84
N SER A 439 4.68 -15.36 10.85
CA SER A 439 4.10 -15.13 9.53
C SER A 439 4.91 -15.99 8.54
N ALA A 440 4.33 -17.07 8.06
CA ALA A 440 5.02 -17.94 7.12
C ALA A 440 5.28 -17.20 5.79
N LEU A 441 6.51 -17.31 5.30
CA LEU A 441 6.89 -16.85 3.97
C LEU A 441 6.64 -17.96 2.97
N LYS A 442 6.34 -17.59 1.72
CA LYS A 442 6.26 -18.56 0.62
C LYS A 442 7.62 -19.23 0.47
N THR A 443 7.74 -20.43 1.02
CA THR A 443 8.98 -21.20 1.12
C THR A 443 9.10 -22.17 -0.03
N ARG A 444 10.27 -22.21 -0.65
CA ARG A 444 10.68 -23.18 -1.67
C ARG A 444 11.74 -24.12 -1.08
N TRP A 445 11.61 -25.40 -1.35
CA TRP A 445 12.62 -26.40 -1.03
C TRP A 445 13.68 -26.44 -2.12
N THR A 446 14.94 -26.52 -1.73
CA THR A 446 16.12 -26.60 -2.61
C THR A 446 17.01 -27.77 -2.16
N GLU A 447 18.00 -28.12 -2.97
CA GLU A 447 18.97 -29.16 -2.58
C GLU A 447 19.78 -28.78 -1.33
N GLU A 448 19.98 -27.47 -1.09
CA GLU A 448 20.74 -26.95 0.05
C GLU A 448 19.89 -26.71 1.30
N GLY A 449 18.55 -26.75 1.20
CA GLY A 449 17.64 -26.50 2.31
C GLY A 449 16.38 -25.73 1.90
N LEU A 450 16.06 -24.65 2.63
CA LEU A 450 14.86 -23.85 2.40
C LEU A 450 15.21 -22.46 1.87
N GLU A 451 14.39 -21.94 0.98
CA GLU A 451 14.53 -20.58 0.44
C GLU A 451 13.19 -19.83 0.47
N ALA A 452 13.22 -18.55 0.79
CA ALA A 452 12.08 -17.65 0.71
C ALA A 452 12.48 -16.25 0.31
N SER A 453 11.52 -15.47 -0.21
CA SER A 453 11.67 -14.03 -0.43
C SER A 453 11.09 -13.23 0.73
N SER A 454 11.80 -12.19 1.15
CA SER A 454 11.31 -11.25 2.16
C SER A 454 11.40 -9.81 1.67
N ARG A 455 10.36 -9.03 1.95
CA ARG A 455 10.32 -7.58 1.71
C ARG A 455 10.72 -6.75 2.93
N VAL A 456 11.28 -7.38 3.95
CA VAL A 456 11.70 -6.69 5.17
C VAL A 456 13.04 -7.22 5.68
N LEU A 457 13.81 -6.41 6.38
CA LEU A 457 14.79 -6.86 7.35
C LEU A 457 14.03 -7.15 8.65
N GLY A 458 14.37 -8.24 9.32
CA GLY A 458 13.64 -8.64 10.52
C GLY A 458 14.25 -9.85 11.19
N GLU A 459 13.42 -10.61 11.88
CA GLU A 459 13.79 -11.83 12.59
C GLU A 459 13.12 -13.03 11.91
N TYR A 460 13.88 -14.07 11.65
CA TYR A 460 13.42 -15.24 10.89
C TYR A 460 13.73 -16.54 11.63
N THR A 461 12.85 -17.51 11.47
CA THR A 461 13.01 -18.86 12.00
C THR A 461 12.44 -19.88 11.03
N VAL A 462 12.72 -21.17 11.26
CA VAL A 462 12.08 -22.27 10.53
C VAL A 462 11.09 -22.96 11.45
N ARG A 463 9.89 -23.22 10.96
CA ARG A 463 8.83 -23.93 11.65
C ARG A 463 8.30 -25.07 10.78
N GLN A 464 7.89 -26.16 11.41
CA GLN A 464 7.17 -27.25 10.72
C GLN A 464 5.67 -27.04 10.89
N ASP A 465 4.93 -27.12 9.81
CA ASP A 465 3.46 -27.05 9.81
C ASP A 465 2.86 -28.42 9.53
N THR A 466 2.43 -29.10 10.59
CA THR A 466 1.81 -30.44 10.51
C THR A 466 0.32 -30.42 10.84
N ILE A 467 -0.24 -29.25 11.15
CA ILE A 467 -1.61 -29.10 11.58
C ILE A 467 -2.49 -28.76 10.37
N ALA A 468 -3.51 -29.57 10.13
CA ALA A 468 -4.46 -29.29 9.07
C ALA A 468 -5.35 -28.06 9.42
N PRO A 469 -5.84 -27.34 8.40
CA PRO A 469 -6.75 -26.22 8.62
C PRO A 469 -7.98 -26.58 9.46
N VAL A 470 -8.43 -25.64 10.26
CA VAL A 470 -9.64 -25.82 11.08
C VAL A 470 -10.87 -25.42 10.27
N ILE A 471 -11.90 -26.27 10.26
CA ILE A 471 -13.21 -25.99 9.68
C ILE A 471 -14.23 -25.98 10.81
N LEU A 472 -14.86 -24.83 11.05
CA LEU A 472 -15.95 -24.67 12.00
C LEU A 472 -17.26 -24.40 11.26
N TYR A 473 -18.20 -25.34 11.30
CA TYR A 473 -19.54 -25.11 10.78
C TYR A 473 -20.33 -24.20 11.72
N MET A 474 -20.73 -23.05 11.21
CA MET A 474 -21.47 -22.03 11.97
C MET A 474 -22.99 -22.17 11.80
N GLY A 475 -23.44 -23.17 11.08
CA GLY A 475 -24.84 -23.41 10.83
C GLY A 475 -25.38 -22.67 9.62
N ARG A 476 -26.73 -22.66 9.54
CA ARG A 476 -27.51 -22.00 8.50
C ARG A 476 -28.34 -20.87 9.11
N ALA A 477 -28.21 -19.66 8.54
CA ALA A 477 -29.02 -18.50 8.88
C ALA A 477 -29.84 -18.07 7.64
N GLY A 478 -31.13 -18.38 7.63
CA GLY A 478 -31.99 -18.13 6.47
C GLY A 478 -31.52 -18.90 5.23
N ARG A 479 -31.06 -18.20 4.20
CA ARG A 479 -30.53 -18.77 2.95
C ARG A 479 -29.02 -18.99 2.98
N LYS A 480 -28.30 -18.50 3.99
CA LYS A 480 -26.85 -18.50 4.08
C LYS A 480 -26.35 -19.70 4.88
N ILE A 481 -25.38 -20.42 4.33
CA ILE A 481 -24.64 -21.51 4.95
C ILE A 481 -23.26 -20.96 5.26
N ARG A 482 -22.78 -21.09 6.51
CA ARG A 482 -21.56 -20.43 6.97
C ARG A 482 -20.58 -21.38 7.61
N PHE A 483 -19.31 -21.18 7.26
CA PHE A 483 -18.17 -21.82 7.89
C PHE A 483 -17.16 -20.75 8.29
N ARG A 484 -16.41 -21.01 9.37
CA ARG A 484 -15.14 -20.34 9.62
C ARG A 484 -14.03 -21.30 9.27
N ILE A 485 -13.11 -20.89 8.39
CA ILE A 485 -11.93 -21.65 8.03
C ILE A 485 -10.70 -20.87 8.42
N ALA A 486 -9.71 -21.54 9.03
CA ALA A 486 -8.49 -20.92 9.50
C ALA A 486 -7.34 -21.91 9.48
N ASP A 487 -6.16 -21.39 9.31
CA ASP A 487 -4.90 -22.08 9.51
C ASP A 487 -4.04 -21.28 10.48
N ASP A 488 -3.16 -21.95 11.22
CA ASP A 488 -2.41 -21.33 12.30
C ASP A 488 -1.00 -20.88 11.90
N LEU A 489 -0.45 -21.43 10.79
CA LEU A 489 0.91 -21.15 10.38
C LEU A 489 1.07 -20.81 8.89
N SER A 490 0.88 -21.77 7.99
CA SER A 490 1.18 -21.58 6.56
C SER A 490 0.07 -20.86 5.79
N GLY A 491 -1.12 -20.81 6.36
CA GLY A 491 -2.29 -20.14 5.81
C GLY A 491 -3.08 -20.99 4.81
N ILE A 492 -4.34 -20.62 4.57
CA ILE A 492 -5.21 -21.30 3.61
C ILE A 492 -4.72 -21.05 2.19
N SER A 493 -4.40 -22.10 1.44
CA SER A 493 -4.03 -22.03 0.03
C SER A 493 -5.21 -22.21 -0.91
N SER A 494 -6.16 -23.08 -0.54
CA SER A 494 -7.35 -23.34 -1.36
C SER A 494 -8.49 -23.91 -0.53
N TYR A 495 -9.70 -23.77 -1.07
CA TYR A 495 -10.88 -24.50 -0.58
C TYR A 495 -11.77 -24.92 -1.75
N ARG A 496 -12.54 -25.97 -1.54
CA ARG A 496 -13.53 -26.47 -2.50
C ARG A 496 -14.78 -26.91 -1.77
N VAL A 497 -15.92 -26.42 -2.21
CA VAL A 497 -17.22 -26.85 -1.71
C VAL A 497 -17.95 -27.61 -2.81
N GLU A 498 -18.44 -28.78 -2.49
CA GLU A 498 -19.29 -29.58 -3.36
C GLU A 498 -20.63 -29.84 -2.69
N VAL A 499 -21.68 -29.82 -3.49
CA VAL A 499 -23.02 -30.20 -3.08
C VAL A 499 -23.53 -31.27 -4.04
N ASN A 500 -23.88 -32.44 -3.52
CA ASN A 500 -24.29 -33.59 -4.31
C ASN A 500 -23.24 -33.96 -5.40
N GLY A 501 -21.95 -33.83 -5.08
CA GLY A 501 -20.82 -34.10 -5.99
C GLY A 501 -20.57 -33.04 -7.08
N LYS A 502 -21.24 -31.89 -7.03
CA LYS A 502 -21.04 -30.77 -7.96
C LYS A 502 -20.49 -29.58 -7.23
N TRP A 503 -19.51 -28.87 -7.85
CA TRP A 503 -18.97 -27.63 -7.30
C TRP A 503 -20.07 -26.61 -6.99
N CYS A 504 -19.95 -25.95 -5.85
CA CYS A 504 -20.89 -24.96 -5.39
C CYS A 504 -20.17 -23.66 -5.03
N LEU A 505 -20.68 -22.53 -5.51
CA LEU A 505 -20.11 -21.23 -5.20
C LEU A 505 -20.28 -20.88 -3.71
N PHE A 506 -19.16 -20.73 -3.03
CA PHE A 506 -19.03 -20.13 -1.72
C PHE A 506 -18.06 -18.97 -1.80
N THR A 507 -18.41 -17.85 -1.20
CA THR A 507 -17.56 -16.63 -1.14
C THR A 507 -16.68 -16.69 0.10
N TYR A 508 -15.41 -16.31 -0.03
CA TYR A 508 -14.46 -16.28 1.08
C TYR A 508 -14.08 -14.85 1.45
N ASP A 509 -14.31 -14.48 2.71
CA ASP A 509 -13.81 -13.26 3.32
C ASP A 509 -12.60 -13.61 4.20
N ALA A 510 -11.40 -13.40 3.65
CA ALA A 510 -10.15 -13.80 4.30
C ALA A 510 -9.91 -13.07 5.62
N LYS A 511 -10.25 -11.77 5.74
CA LYS A 511 -10.05 -10.97 6.95
C LYS A 511 -10.91 -11.43 8.12
N ASN A 512 -12.12 -11.94 7.85
CA ASN A 512 -13.03 -12.49 8.84
C ASN A 512 -12.96 -14.03 8.92
N ARG A 513 -12.12 -14.66 8.06
CA ARG A 513 -12.00 -16.12 7.93
C ARG A 513 -13.35 -16.80 7.66
N LEU A 514 -14.25 -16.08 7.01
CA LEU A 514 -15.64 -16.49 6.79
C LEU A 514 -15.84 -17.03 5.37
N LEU A 515 -16.36 -18.23 5.27
CA LEU A 515 -16.79 -18.87 4.04
C LEU A 515 -18.32 -18.94 4.04
N GLU A 516 -18.98 -18.34 3.06
CA GLU A 516 -20.43 -18.21 3.01
C GLU A 516 -20.99 -18.68 1.65
N GLY A 517 -21.97 -19.57 1.67
CA GLY A 517 -22.71 -20.03 0.49
C GLY A 517 -24.21 -19.76 0.62
N ASN A 518 -24.92 -19.90 -0.51
CA ASN A 518 -26.36 -19.68 -0.56
C ASN A 518 -27.08 -20.98 -0.96
N ILE A 519 -28.09 -21.38 -0.18
CA ILE A 519 -28.88 -22.59 -0.45
C ILE A 519 -29.70 -22.51 -1.76
N ASN A 520 -29.82 -21.32 -2.33
CA ASN A 520 -30.47 -21.12 -3.62
C ASN A 520 -29.53 -21.35 -4.82
N GLU A 521 -28.27 -21.74 -4.56
CA GLU A 521 -27.36 -22.16 -5.63
C GLU A 521 -27.98 -23.30 -6.46
N PRO A 522 -27.75 -23.34 -7.79
CA PRO A 522 -28.40 -24.28 -8.70
C PRO A 522 -28.19 -25.76 -8.36
N VAL A 523 -27.09 -26.05 -7.67
CA VAL A 523 -26.71 -27.44 -7.29
C VAL A 523 -27.51 -28.00 -6.11
N PHE A 524 -28.24 -27.13 -5.36
CA PHE A 524 -29.12 -27.58 -4.28
C PHE A 524 -30.48 -28.01 -4.83
N VAL A 525 -30.87 -29.24 -4.57
CA VAL A 525 -32.20 -29.80 -4.87
C VAL A 525 -33.11 -29.73 -3.65
N LYS A 526 -34.44 -29.78 -3.85
CA LYS A 526 -35.41 -29.89 -2.75
C LYS A 526 -35.16 -31.15 -1.90
N GLY A 527 -35.20 -31.01 -0.58
CA GLY A 527 -34.92 -32.09 0.35
C GLY A 527 -33.45 -32.15 0.81
N LYS A 528 -32.94 -33.32 1.01
CA LYS A 528 -31.60 -33.59 1.56
C LYS A 528 -30.50 -33.37 0.49
N ASN A 529 -29.45 -32.63 0.85
CA ASN A 529 -28.29 -32.37 0.03
C ASN A 529 -27.02 -32.67 0.83
N ARG A 530 -26.11 -33.50 0.31
CA ARG A 530 -24.80 -33.75 0.91
C ARG A 530 -23.84 -32.65 0.53
N LEU A 531 -23.28 -31.93 1.51
CA LEU A 531 -22.27 -30.92 1.34
C LEU A 531 -20.93 -31.43 1.82
N VAL A 532 -19.90 -31.27 1.00
CA VAL A 532 -18.49 -31.58 1.32
C VAL A 532 -17.67 -30.32 1.17
N LEU A 533 -16.95 -29.94 2.21
CA LEU A 533 -15.98 -28.83 2.20
C LEU A 533 -14.59 -29.42 2.42
N LYS A 534 -13.69 -29.21 1.45
CA LYS A 534 -12.26 -29.50 1.53
C LYS A 534 -11.50 -28.20 1.66
N VAL A 535 -10.57 -28.10 2.62
CA VAL A 535 -9.68 -26.95 2.82
C VAL A 535 -8.25 -27.43 2.87
N GLU A 536 -7.36 -26.73 2.17
CA GLU A 536 -5.94 -27.06 2.05
C GLU A 536 -5.09 -25.85 2.42
N ASP A 537 -4.04 -26.04 3.23
CA ASP A 537 -3.05 -25.02 3.57
C ASP A 537 -1.92 -24.94 2.52
N ALA A 538 -0.95 -24.05 2.75
CA ALA A 538 0.14 -23.82 1.80
C ALA A 538 1.18 -24.96 1.76
N VAL A 539 1.22 -25.84 2.77
CA VAL A 539 2.11 -27.01 2.81
C VAL A 539 1.37 -28.33 2.60
N LYS A 540 0.12 -28.27 2.08
CA LYS A 540 -0.69 -29.43 1.68
C LYS A 540 -1.24 -30.27 2.83
N ASN A 541 -1.43 -29.70 4.04
CA ASN A 541 -2.31 -30.33 5.01
C ASN A 541 -3.76 -30.10 4.58
N ILE A 542 -4.60 -31.12 4.74
CA ILE A 542 -5.98 -31.13 4.24
C ILE A 542 -6.94 -31.40 5.39
N ALA A 543 -7.97 -30.57 5.48
CA ALA A 543 -9.15 -30.81 6.31
C ALA A 543 -10.38 -31.03 5.42
N ILE A 544 -11.22 -31.99 5.80
CA ILE A 544 -12.48 -32.30 5.11
C ILE A 544 -13.61 -32.23 6.13
N PHE A 545 -14.70 -31.58 5.77
CA PHE A 545 -15.93 -31.52 6.55
C PHE A 545 -17.12 -31.94 5.69
N GLU A 546 -17.98 -32.81 6.21
CA GLU A 546 -19.18 -33.29 5.53
C GLU A 546 -20.41 -33.04 6.38
N THR A 547 -21.52 -32.68 5.75
CA THR A 547 -22.79 -32.50 6.42
C THR A 547 -23.97 -32.60 5.44
N ASP A 548 -25.15 -32.86 5.98
CA ASP A 548 -26.39 -32.82 5.21
C ASP A 548 -27.12 -31.49 5.41
N ILE A 549 -27.48 -30.85 4.30
CA ILE A 549 -28.22 -29.59 4.27
C ILE A 549 -29.60 -29.85 3.67
N TYR A 550 -30.66 -29.40 4.37
CA TYR A 550 -32.03 -29.58 3.89
C TYR A 550 -32.55 -28.28 3.26
N LYS A 551 -32.95 -28.34 1.98
CA LYS A 551 -33.64 -27.27 1.25
C LYS A 551 -35.15 -27.54 1.25
N LYS A 552 -35.95 -26.59 1.78
CA LYS A 552 -37.42 -26.66 1.79
C LYS A 552 -37.99 -26.52 0.40
#